data_14c412a9464006cdeac0a9d04bc4846d
#
_entry.id   14c412a9464006cdeac0a9d04bc4846d
#
_cell.length_a   1.000
_cell.length_b   1.000
_cell.length_c   1.000
_cell.angle_alpha   90.00
_cell.angle_beta   90.00
_cell.angle_gamma   90.00
#
_symmetry.space_group_name_H-M   'P 1'
#
loop_
_entity.id
_entity.type
_entity.pdbx_description
1 polymer ?
#
loop_
_entity_poly.entity_id
_entity_poly.type
_entity_poly.pdbx_seq_one_letter_code
_entity_poly.pdbx_strand_id
1 'polypeptide(L)'
;MATNDIKAIPYGLSDYVTLTRDNCYYVDKTHFIPLIEQAARFFFLIRPRRFGKTLLINMLDAYYDINNADRFEELFGERWIYNHPTSLRAKFMILRFNFSAVDATPGRLEESFEEHCTNCFLAFLDRYERFFEPGFREELMQRGNASGRMQYLDNRASNLGLRLYLIIDEYDNFTNTILSTYGTEAYHKATHGEGFFRYFFNVIKVMTSANGRALERMFITGVSPITLDDVTSGFNIGSNFTTSKTFNNIVGFSETELRTMLEYYREQGLLPMDIEEMIGQMKPWYDNYCFAEECLGESMYNSDMALYYLNNCVLEGAPPREMVDKNIRTDYNKIRHLIRINRKLGVNFSVIREIIETGRTTAQINSAFPVDKMVDPNNFRSLLYYFGLLSISGMERGRVVLSIPNHTVREQMYSYLTDTFEQSDIFRMNFSHLGELMENMAYEGDWRPVFSYIASELEQQSRIREFIEGEAHVKGFLLAYLGLLNYYCLVPEYELGKGYADFYFRPNPQQPDIAYAYLMEVKYMKRDAPDSQLKELEEEARAQLLKYASDPVITSTLGRAQLRLITIVFRGWELVEMKEESIKM
;
A
#
# COMPACT_ATOMS: atom_id res chain seq x y z
N MET A 1 1.01 -13.57 43.20
CA MET A 1 1.28 -12.48 42.24
C MET A 1 0.30 -12.66 41.12
N ALA A 2 -0.66 -11.75 40.97
CA ALA A 2 -1.59 -11.80 39.84
C ALA A 2 -0.76 -11.65 38.56
N THR A 3 -0.75 -12.67 37.72
CA THR A 3 -0.24 -12.56 36.35
C THR A 3 -1.08 -11.50 35.67
N ASN A 4 -0.46 -10.40 35.29
CA ASN A 4 -1.11 -9.32 34.58
C ASN A 4 -1.73 -9.88 33.32
N ASP A 5 -3.06 -9.93 33.27
CA ASP A 5 -3.85 -10.38 32.11
C ASP A 5 -3.89 -9.33 30.99
N ILE A 6 -2.82 -8.56 30.84
CA ILE A 6 -2.70 -7.53 29.81
C ILE A 6 -2.51 -8.20 28.45
N LYS A 7 -3.39 -7.87 27.50
CA LYS A 7 -3.30 -8.39 26.13
C LYS A 7 -2.03 -7.90 25.44
N ALA A 8 -1.27 -8.82 24.85
CA ALA A 8 -0.07 -8.50 24.09
C ALA A 8 -0.42 -7.78 22.77
N ILE A 9 0.48 -6.94 22.27
CA ILE A 9 0.32 -6.29 20.96
C ILE A 9 0.68 -7.29 19.87
N PRO A 10 -0.19 -7.60 18.91
CA PRO A 10 0.03 -8.64 17.88
C PRO A 10 0.86 -8.13 16.70
N TYR A 11 1.91 -7.32 16.96
CA TYR A 11 2.77 -6.83 15.89
C TYR A 11 3.56 -7.98 15.26
N GLY A 12 3.48 -8.11 13.92
CA GLY A 12 4.11 -9.19 13.17
C GLY A 12 3.42 -10.57 13.28
N LEU A 13 2.27 -10.68 13.97
CA LEU A 13 1.53 -11.91 14.15
C LEU A 13 0.29 -11.95 13.24
N SER A 14 0.21 -12.98 12.39
CA SER A 14 -0.92 -13.17 11.46
C SER A 14 -1.72 -14.47 11.69
N ASP A 15 -1.27 -15.34 12.60
CA ASP A 15 -2.00 -16.57 12.96
C ASP A 15 -3.05 -16.31 14.04
N TYR A 16 -4.32 -16.49 13.70
CA TYR A 16 -5.45 -16.19 14.57
C TYR A 16 -5.51 -17.09 15.82
N VAL A 17 -5.20 -18.37 15.66
CA VAL A 17 -5.22 -19.33 16.77
C VAL A 17 -4.13 -19.00 17.78
N THR A 18 -2.94 -18.73 17.31
CA THR A 18 -1.80 -18.29 18.15
C THR A 18 -2.12 -16.96 18.84
N LEU A 19 -2.67 -15.98 18.09
CA LEU A 19 -3.09 -14.69 18.65
C LEU A 19 -4.07 -14.85 19.81
N THR A 20 -5.05 -15.73 19.66
CA THR A 20 -6.05 -15.99 20.71
C THR A 20 -5.44 -16.73 21.90
N ARG A 21 -4.65 -17.78 21.66
CA ARG A 21 -3.98 -18.56 22.70
C ARG A 21 -3.00 -17.72 23.53
N ASP A 22 -2.26 -16.84 22.88
CA ASP A 22 -1.22 -16.01 23.50
C ASP A 22 -1.82 -14.69 24.08
N ASN A 23 -3.15 -14.64 24.21
CA ASN A 23 -3.89 -13.50 24.76
C ASN A 23 -3.50 -12.15 24.13
N CYS A 24 -3.44 -12.08 22.79
CA CYS A 24 -3.15 -10.83 22.10
C CYS A 24 -4.42 -9.97 21.91
N TYR A 25 -4.22 -8.66 21.79
CA TYR A 25 -5.32 -7.76 21.47
C TYR A 25 -5.76 -7.96 20.01
N TYR A 26 -7.02 -8.28 19.78
CA TYR A 26 -7.60 -8.46 18.46
C TYR A 26 -8.68 -7.42 18.18
N VAL A 27 -8.50 -6.61 17.13
CA VAL A 27 -9.57 -5.76 16.60
C VAL A 27 -10.58 -6.64 15.90
N ASP A 28 -11.75 -6.79 16.51
CA ASP A 28 -12.72 -7.81 16.13
C ASP A 28 -13.40 -7.51 14.78
N LYS A 29 -13.05 -8.31 13.77
CA LYS A 29 -13.63 -8.30 12.42
C LYS A 29 -14.61 -9.47 12.18
N THR A 30 -14.97 -10.24 13.21
CA THR A 30 -15.82 -11.42 13.04
C THR A 30 -17.25 -11.13 12.62
N HIS A 31 -17.71 -9.87 12.80
CA HIS A 31 -19.01 -9.41 12.31
C HIS A 31 -19.11 -9.40 10.77
N PHE A 32 -17.97 -9.48 10.05
CA PHE A 32 -17.96 -9.67 8.60
C PHE A 32 -18.28 -11.08 8.14
N ILE A 33 -18.19 -12.10 9.02
CA ILE A 33 -18.49 -13.50 8.65
C ILE A 33 -19.87 -13.64 8.01
N PRO A 34 -20.99 -13.24 8.67
CA PRO A 34 -22.30 -13.36 8.04
C PRO A 34 -22.45 -12.48 6.79
N LEU A 35 -21.77 -11.36 6.70
CA LEU A 35 -21.80 -10.50 5.50
C LEU A 35 -21.09 -11.17 4.31
N ILE A 36 -19.94 -11.83 4.53
CA ILE A 36 -19.24 -12.63 3.51
C ILE A 36 -20.14 -13.79 3.04
N GLU A 37 -20.81 -14.46 3.98
CA GLU A 37 -21.71 -15.58 3.66
C GLU A 37 -22.90 -15.16 2.79
N GLN A 38 -23.47 -13.98 3.04
CA GLN A 38 -24.59 -13.41 2.31
C GLN A 38 -24.19 -12.84 0.95
N ALA A 39 -22.99 -12.25 0.87
CA ALA A 39 -22.54 -11.54 -0.33
C ALA A 39 -22.27 -12.50 -1.50
N ALA A 40 -21.50 -13.57 -1.29
CA ALA A 40 -21.20 -14.54 -2.33
C ALA A 40 -20.66 -15.87 -1.75
N ARG A 41 -20.83 -16.95 -2.53
CA ARG A 41 -20.16 -18.24 -2.24
C ARG A 41 -18.68 -18.18 -2.57
N PHE A 42 -18.32 -17.46 -3.61
CA PHE A 42 -16.95 -17.32 -4.12
C PHE A 42 -16.55 -15.86 -4.03
N PHE A 43 -15.76 -15.54 -3.02
CA PHE A 43 -15.43 -14.20 -2.58
C PHE A 43 -14.01 -13.83 -3.01
N PHE A 44 -13.86 -12.65 -3.58
CA PHE A 44 -12.57 -12.12 -3.99
C PHE A 44 -12.34 -10.73 -3.39
N LEU A 45 -11.17 -10.52 -2.78
CA LEU A 45 -10.81 -9.27 -2.12
C LEU A 45 -9.35 -8.91 -2.37
N ILE A 46 -9.11 -7.79 -3.04
CA ILE A 46 -7.80 -7.18 -3.14
C ILE A 46 -7.68 -6.08 -2.08
N ARG A 47 -6.55 -6.05 -1.39
CA ARG A 47 -6.17 -4.94 -0.48
C ARG A 47 -4.66 -4.75 -0.53
N PRO A 48 -4.17 -3.54 -0.26
CA PRO A 48 -2.73 -3.31 -0.15
C PRO A 48 -2.08 -4.25 0.88
N ARG A 49 -0.77 -4.38 0.82
CA ARG A 49 -0.02 -5.16 1.80
C ARG A 49 -0.15 -4.57 3.21
N ARG A 50 0.02 -5.41 4.23
CA ARG A 50 0.06 -5.00 5.64
C ARG A 50 -1.26 -4.49 6.24
N PHE A 51 -2.40 -4.77 5.59
CA PHE A 51 -3.74 -4.44 6.10
C PHE A 51 -4.40 -5.55 6.93
N GLY A 52 -3.72 -6.70 7.15
CA GLY A 52 -4.28 -7.80 7.95
C GLY A 52 -5.07 -8.84 7.15
N LYS A 53 -4.90 -8.93 5.80
CA LYS A 53 -5.55 -9.95 4.96
C LYS A 53 -5.32 -11.38 5.45
N THR A 54 -4.06 -11.73 5.71
CA THR A 54 -3.68 -13.07 6.19
C THR A 54 -4.30 -13.40 7.54
N LEU A 55 -4.40 -12.42 8.45
CA LEU A 55 -5.08 -12.61 9.73
C LEU A 55 -6.59 -12.83 9.55
N LEU A 56 -7.23 -12.07 8.64
CA LEU A 56 -8.65 -12.26 8.30
C LEU A 56 -8.91 -13.69 7.81
N ILE A 57 -8.12 -14.19 6.85
CA ILE A 57 -8.33 -15.56 6.33
C ILE A 57 -7.98 -16.64 7.35
N ASN A 58 -7.03 -16.40 8.27
CA ASN A 58 -6.76 -17.30 9.39
C ASN A 58 -7.94 -17.36 10.38
N MET A 59 -8.60 -16.24 10.59
CA MET A 59 -9.83 -16.17 11.38
C MET A 59 -10.97 -16.94 10.69
N LEU A 60 -11.14 -16.79 9.36
CA LEU A 60 -12.13 -17.54 8.58
C LEU A 60 -11.82 -19.04 8.57
N ASP A 61 -10.56 -19.45 8.39
CA ASP A 61 -10.11 -20.86 8.52
C ASP A 61 -10.53 -21.42 9.89
N ALA A 62 -10.17 -20.73 10.97
CA ALA A 62 -10.51 -21.15 12.32
C ALA A 62 -12.02 -21.29 12.56
N TYR A 63 -12.84 -20.39 11.96
CA TYR A 63 -14.29 -20.41 12.12
C TYR A 63 -14.98 -21.54 11.34
N TYR A 64 -14.54 -21.80 10.12
CA TYR A 64 -15.21 -22.76 9.22
C TYR A 64 -14.70 -24.18 9.33
N ASP A 65 -13.49 -24.41 9.87
CA ASP A 65 -12.88 -25.73 9.98
C ASP A 65 -13.71 -26.69 10.83
N ILE A 66 -14.11 -27.81 10.23
CA ILE A 66 -14.88 -28.87 10.88
C ILE A 66 -14.18 -29.43 12.16
N ASN A 67 -12.84 -29.31 12.21
CA ASN A 67 -12.07 -29.76 13.38
C ASN A 67 -12.18 -28.82 14.58
N ASN A 68 -12.70 -27.60 14.41
CA ASN A 68 -12.85 -26.61 15.47
C ASN A 68 -14.27 -26.58 16.07
N ALA A 69 -15.11 -27.57 15.78
CA ALA A 69 -16.49 -27.61 16.27
C ALA A 69 -16.58 -27.45 17.79
N ASP A 70 -15.71 -28.14 18.54
CA ASP A 70 -15.68 -28.16 20.01
C ASP A 70 -14.80 -27.07 20.62
N ARG A 71 -14.12 -26.28 19.80
CA ARG A 71 -13.18 -25.18 20.21
C ARG A 71 -13.78 -23.79 20.05
N PHE A 72 -15.08 -23.69 19.84
CA PHE A 72 -15.69 -22.39 19.48
C PHE A 72 -15.57 -21.36 20.59
N GLU A 73 -15.79 -21.76 21.85
CA GLU A 73 -15.64 -20.87 23.01
C GLU A 73 -14.18 -20.45 23.20
N GLU A 74 -13.23 -21.40 23.07
CA GLU A 74 -11.79 -21.11 23.15
C GLU A 74 -11.35 -20.07 22.13
N LEU A 75 -11.80 -20.22 20.86
CA LEU A 75 -11.33 -19.41 19.75
C LEU A 75 -12.11 -18.09 19.57
N PHE A 76 -13.38 -18.05 19.94
CA PHE A 76 -14.28 -16.95 19.61
C PHE A 76 -15.07 -16.40 20.82
N GLY A 77 -14.88 -16.91 22.04
CA GLY A 77 -15.66 -16.55 23.23
C GLY A 77 -15.71 -15.04 23.53
N GLU A 78 -14.65 -14.31 23.21
CA GLU A 78 -14.58 -12.86 23.36
C GLU A 78 -14.97 -12.09 22.08
N ARG A 79 -15.44 -12.75 21.02
CA ARG A 79 -15.68 -12.14 19.71
C ARG A 79 -17.17 -11.94 19.47
N TRP A 80 -17.51 -10.96 18.65
CA TRP A 80 -18.89 -10.67 18.28
C TRP A 80 -19.62 -11.91 17.73
N ILE A 81 -18.95 -12.72 16.92
CA ILE A 81 -19.52 -13.92 16.29
C ILE A 81 -19.91 -15.02 17.29
N TYR A 82 -19.35 -15.01 18.50
CA TYR A 82 -19.70 -15.99 19.52
C TYR A 82 -21.19 -15.92 19.88
N ASN A 83 -21.72 -14.71 19.98
CA ASN A 83 -23.14 -14.46 20.26
C ASN A 83 -24.01 -14.46 18.99
N HIS A 84 -23.42 -14.51 17.80
CA HIS A 84 -24.09 -14.45 16.50
C HIS A 84 -23.62 -15.55 15.53
N PRO A 85 -23.53 -16.82 15.94
CA PRO A 85 -22.97 -17.88 15.12
C PRO A 85 -23.85 -18.13 13.89
N THR A 86 -23.20 -18.44 12.76
CA THR A 86 -23.91 -18.81 11.54
C THR A 86 -24.10 -20.33 11.44
N SER A 87 -25.00 -20.76 10.57
CA SER A 87 -25.22 -22.18 10.29
C SER A 87 -24.03 -22.88 9.61
N LEU A 88 -23.08 -22.11 9.08
CA LEU A 88 -21.91 -22.61 8.36
C LEU A 88 -20.68 -22.80 9.28
N ARG A 89 -20.77 -22.43 10.54
CA ARG A 89 -19.70 -22.62 11.52
C ARG A 89 -19.28 -24.10 11.61
N ALA A 90 -17.97 -24.35 11.51
CA ALA A 90 -17.35 -25.67 11.60
C ALA A 90 -18.01 -26.72 10.67
N LYS A 91 -18.24 -26.36 9.41
CA LYS A 91 -18.89 -27.22 8.41
C LYS A 91 -18.01 -27.61 7.23
N PHE A 92 -16.78 -27.11 7.17
CA PHE A 92 -15.95 -27.28 5.99
C PHE A 92 -14.60 -27.93 6.32
N MET A 93 -14.06 -28.64 5.36
CA MET A 93 -12.63 -28.92 5.25
C MET A 93 -11.96 -27.79 4.50
N ILE A 94 -10.93 -27.23 5.07
CA ILE A 94 -10.25 -26.05 4.51
C ILE A 94 -9.06 -26.49 3.67
N LEU A 95 -9.13 -26.25 2.35
CA LEU A 95 -7.98 -26.38 1.46
C LEU A 95 -7.36 -25.01 1.26
N ARG A 96 -6.08 -24.87 1.62
CA ARG A 96 -5.41 -23.58 1.64
C ARG A 96 -4.18 -23.57 0.76
N PHE A 97 -4.04 -22.54 -0.07
CA PHE A 97 -2.83 -22.20 -0.82
C PHE A 97 -2.36 -20.81 -0.43
N ASN A 98 -1.03 -20.65 -0.32
CA ASN A 98 -0.39 -19.34 -0.21
C ASN A 98 0.72 -19.28 -1.23
N PHE A 99 0.49 -18.59 -2.34
CA PHE A 99 1.43 -18.58 -3.46
C PHE A 99 2.66 -17.68 -3.27
N SER A 100 2.85 -17.09 -2.08
CA SER A 100 4.10 -16.39 -1.77
C SER A 100 5.32 -17.32 -1.68
N ALA A 101 5.08 -18.62 -1.46
CA ALA A 101 6.14 -19.63 -1.34
C ALA A 101 6.61 -20.22 -2.68
N VAL A 102 6.02 -19.80 -3.81
CA VAL A 102 6.40 -20.31 -5.15
C VAL A 102 7.66 -19.57 -5.64
N ASP A 103 8.69 -20.32 -6.01
CA ASP A 103 9.92 -19.78 -6.61
C ASP A 103 9.65 -19.32 -8.05
N ALA A 104 9.74 -18.01 -8.26
CA ALA A 104 9.46 -17.36 -9.54
C ALA A 104 10.60 -17.48 -10.57
N THR A 105 11.68 -18.22 -10.29
CA THR A 105 12.83 -18.36 -11.18
C THR A 105 12.43 -19.09 -12.47
N PRO A 106 12.66 -18.52 -13.67
CA PRO A 106 12.39 -19.18 -14.94
C PRO A 106 13.08 -20.55 -15.03
N GLY A 107 12.33 -21.55 -15.52
CA GLY A 107 12.79 -22.94 -15.62
C GLY A 107 12.54 -23.79 -14.37
N ARG A 108 12.25 -23.19 -13.21
CA ARG A 108 11.84 -23.90 -11.98
C ARG A 108 10.41 -23.58 -11.55
N LEU A 109 9.79 -22.60 -12.17
CA LEU A 109 8.52 -22.03 -11.75
C LEU A 109 7.39 -23.08 -11.65
N GLU A 110 7.16 -23.87 -12.71
CA GLU A 110 6.12 -24.89 -12.74
C GLU A 110 6.41 -26.02 -11.74
N GLU A 111 7.67 -26.46 -11.65
CA GLU A 111 8.10 -27.44 -10.66
C GLU A 111 7.86 -26.94 -9.24
N SER A 112 8.29 -25.72 -8.92
CA SER A 112 8.08 -25.11 -7.60
C SER A 112 6.60 -24.90 -7.27
N PHE A 113 5.78 -24.52 -8.25
CA PHE A 113 4.34 -24.43 -8.07
C PHE A 113 3.73 -25.80 -7.73
N GLU A 114 4.11 -26.85 -8.46
CA GLU A 114 3.62 -28.21 -8.22
C GLU A 114 4.10 -28.77 -6.87
N GLU A 115 5.34 -28.53 -6.49
CA GLU A 115 5.86 -28.88 -5.16
C GLU A 115 5.10 -28.17 -4.05
N HIS A 116 4.91 -26.86 -4.19
CA HIS A 116 4.15 -26.08 -3.22
C HIS A 116 2.71 -26.59 -3.08
N CYS A 117 2.00 -26.80 -4.20
CA CYS A 117 0.65 -27.35 -4.18
C CYS A 117 0.62 -28.75 -3.56
N THR A 118 1.62 -29.58 -3.84
CA THR A 118 1.76 -30.92 -3.22
C THR A 118 1.82 -30.81 -1.69
N ASN A 119 2.63 -29.91 -1.16
CA ASN A 119 2.73 -29.65 0.27
C ASN A 119 1.39 -29.16 0.87
N CYS A 120 0.65 -28.34 0.14
CA CYS A 120 -0.68 -27.89 0.57
C CYS A 120 -1.68 -29.06 0.64
N PHE A 121 -1.65 -30.00 -0.32
CA PHE A 121 -2.48 -31.20 -0.27
C PHE A 121 -2.05 -32.14 0.86
N LEU A 122 -0.77 -32.30 1.13
CA LEU A 122 -0.29 -33.08 2.28
C LEU A 122 -0.75 -32.47 3.60
N ALA A 123 -0.65 -31.17 3.77
CA ALA A 123 -1.16 -30.47 4.96
C ALA A 123 -2.68 -30.64 5.11
N PHE A 124 -3.43 -30.63 4.00
CA PHE A 124 -4.86 -30.95 4.01
C PHE A 124 -5.12 -32.37 4.47
N LEU A 125 -4.38 -33.34 3.96
CA LEU A 125 -4.52 -34.77 4.36
C LEU A 125 -4.19 -34.95 5.84
N ASP A 126 -3.14 -34.33 6.37
CA ASP A 126 -2.78 -34.41 7.78
C ASP A 126 -3.91 -33.93 8.71
N ARG A 127 -4.72 -32.94 8.23
CA ARG A 127 -5.89 -32.45 8.99
C ARG A 127 -7.14 -33.31 8.83
N TYR A 128 -7.38 -33.92 7.65
CA TYR A 128 -8.69 -34.42 7.26
C TYR A 128 -8.71 -35.87 6.73
N GLU A 129 -7.58 -36.57 6.63
CA GLU A 129 -7.51 -37.93 6.07
C GLU A 129 -8.50 -38.90 6.73
N ARG A 130 -8.75 -38.73 8.05
CA ARG A 130 -9.72 -39.55 8.82
C ARG A 130 -11.16 -39.52 8.30
N PHE A 131 -11.52 -38.56 7.47
CA PHE A 131 -12.84 -38.46 6.87
C PHE A 131 -12.95 -39.16 5.51
N PHE A 132 -11.84 -39.69 5.01
CA PHE A 132 -11.76 -40.39 3.73
C PHE A 132 -11.52 -41.90 3.96
N GLU A 133 -11.70 -42.66 2.90
CA GLU A 133 -11.46 -44.11 2.89
C GLU A 133 -9.95 -44.42 2.99
N PRO A 134 -9.57 -45.58 3.58
CA PRO A 134 -8.19 -46.04 3.58
C PRO A 134 -7.58 -46.07 2.17
N GLY A 135 -6.35 -45.57 2.01
CA GLY A 135 -5.65 -45.46 0.70
C GLY A 135 -5.91 -44.17 -0.05
N PHE A 136 -6.77 -43.26 0.45
CA PHE A 136 -7.06 -41.99 -0.21
C PHE A 136 -5.83 -41.10 -0.39
N ARG A 137 -4.90 -41.10 0.59
CA ARG A 137 -3.64 -40.35 0.52
C ARG A 137 -2.82 -40.77 -0.69
N GLU A 138 -2.61 -42.07 -0.87
CA GLU A 138 -1.84 -42.64 -1.98
C GLU A 138 -2.51 -42.36 -3.31
N GLU A 139 -3.81 -42.54 -3.40
CA GLU A 139 -4.58 -42.27 -4.62
C GLU A 139 -4.53 -40.79 -5.03
N LEU A 140 -4.63 -39.85 -4.06
CA LEU A 140 -4.54 -38.42 -4.31
C LEU A 140 -3.13 -38.04 -4.79
N MET A 141 -2.09 -38.57 -4.14
CA MET A 141 -0.71 -38.25 -4.48
C MET A 141 -0.25 -38.85 -5.82
N GLN A 142 -0.88 -39.94 -6.28
CA GLN A 142 -0.64 -40.52 -7.61
C GLN A 142 -1.16 -39.62 -8.76
N ARG A 143 -1.99 -38.61 -8.50
CA ARG A 143 -2.41 -37.64 -9.54
C ARG A 143 -1.24 -36.78 -9.95
N GLY A 144 -1.00 -36.67 -11.27
CA GLY A 144 0.24 -36.15 -11.84
C GLY A 144 0.55 -34.68 -11.53
N ASN A 145 -0.49 -33.85 -11.25
CA ASN A 145 -0.31 -32.41 -11.01
C ASN A 145 -1.37 -31.84 -10.05
N ALA A 146 -1.16 -30.59 -9.62
CA ALA A 146 -2.05 -29.88 -8.69
C ALA A 146 -3.52 -29.85 -9.17
N SER A 147 -3.73 -29.61 -10.45
CA SER A 147 -5.06 -29.58 -11.08
C SER A 147 -5.77 -30.95 -11.00
N GLY A 148 -5.05 -32.03 -11.28
CA GLY A 148 -5.58 -33.40 -11.17
C GLY A 148 -5.89 -33.80 -9.72
N ARG A 149 -5.03 -33.40 -8.77
CA ARG A 149 -5.27 -33.60 -7.33
C ARG A 149 -6.50 -32.83 -6.87
N MET A 150 -6.65 -31.59 -7.30
CA MET A 150 -7.82 -30.75 -6.99
C MET A 150 -9.13 -31.40 -7.44
N GLN A 151 -9.21 -31.83 -8.71
CA GLN A 151 -10.40 -32.50 -9.25
C GLN A 151 -10.71 -33.81 -8.52
N TYR A 152 -9.69 -34.59 -8.24
CA TYR A 152 -9.86 -35.87 -7.53
C TYR A 152 -10.38 -35.67 -6.10
N LEU A 153 -9.78 -34.73 -5.37
CA LEU A 153 -10.23 -34.37 -4.02
C LEU A 153 -11.70 -33.92 -4.02
N ASP A 154 -12.07 -33.00 -4.92
CA ASP A 154 -13.44 -32.48 -5.01
C ASP A 154 -14.45 -33.60 -5.30
N ASN A 155 -14.16 -34.49 -6.25
CA ASN A 155 -15.01 -35.61 -6.62
C ASN A 155 -15.18 -36.60 -5.44
N ARG A 156 -14.09 -36.95 -4.73
CA ARG A 156 -14.16 -37.89 -3.59
C ARG A 156 -14.87 -37.25 -2.40
N ALA A 157 -14.56 -35.99 -2.08
CA ALA A 157 -15.26 -35.29 -1.02
C ALA A 157 -16.77 -35.15 -1.31
N SER A 158 -17.15 -34.86 -2.57
CA SER A 158 -18.55 -34.79 -2.98
C SER A 158 -19.28 -36.15 -2.80
N ASN A 159 -18.65 -37.25 -3.22
CA ASN A 159 -19.24 -38.61 -3.05
C ASN A 159 -19.47 -38.97 -1.60
N LEU A 160 -18.66 -38.44 -0.69
CA LEU A 160 -18.78 -38.67 0.78
C LEU A 160 -19.70 -37.65 1.48
N GLY A 161 -20.29 -36.70 0.72
CA GLY A 161 -21.10 -35.63 1.29
C GLY A 161 -20.31 -34.62 2.12
N LEU A 162 -18.99 -34.55 1.92
CA LEU A 162 -18.07 -33.60 2.58
C LEU A 162 -18.07 -32.25 1.85
N ARG A 163 -17.79 -31.18 2.58
CA ARG A 163 -17.85 -29.81 2.07
C ARG A 163 -16.47 -29.19 2.12
N LEU A 164 -16.04 -28.57 1.02
CA LEU A 164 -14.76 -27.90 0.88
C LEU A 164 -14.93 -26.38 0.89
N TYR A 165 -14.02 -25.72 1.58
CA TYR A 165 -13.77 -24.28 1.48
C TYR A 165 -12.35 -24.06 0.98
N LEU A 166 -12.20 -23.46 -0.19
CA LEU A 166 -10.91 -23.13 -0.77
C LEU A 166 -10.48 -21.73 -0.33
N ILE A 167 -9.30 -21.61 0.25
CA ILE A 167 -8.67 -20.33 0.61
C ILE A 167 -7.40 -20.17 -0.21
N ILE A 168 -7.28 -19.08 -0.96
CA ILE A 168 -6.06 -18.72 -1.69
C ILE A 168 -5.58 -17.37 -1.20
N ASP A 169 -4.43 -17.36 -0.54
CA ASP A 169 -3.73 -16.16 -0.10
C ASP A 169 -2.62 -15.80 -1.09
N GLU A 170 -2.40 -14.49 -1.28
CA GLU A 170 -1.35 -13.96 -2.16
C GLU A 170 -1.34 -14.61 -3.56
N TYR A 171 -2.52 -14.75 -4.17
CA TYR A 171 -2.72 -15.45 -5.44
C TYR A 171 -1.85 -14.90 -6.57
N ASP A 172 -1.43 -13.66 -6.49
CA ASP A 172 -0.70 -12.90 -7.49
C ASP A 172 0.80 -12.69 -7.15
N ASN A 173 1.30 -13.24 -6.04
CA ASN A 173 2.65 -12.93 -5.54
C ASN A 173 3.76 -13.35 -6.52
N PHE A 174 3.80 -14.63 -6.92
CA PHE A 174 4.85 -15.10 -7.83
C PHE A 174 4.68 -14.53 -9.24
N THR A 175 3.46 -14.32 -9.72
CA THR A 175 3.19 -13.72 -11.03
C THR A 175 3.64 -12.27 -11.09
N ASN A 176 3.42 -11.50 -10.04
CA ASN A 176 3.96 -10.15 -9.89
C ASN A 176 5.50 -10.16 -9.86
N THR A 177 6.11 -11.15 -9.22
CA THR A 177 7.57 -11.33 -9.19
C THR A 177 8.12 -11.67 -10.57
N ILE A 178 7.46 -12.59 -11.31
CA ILE A 178 7.85 -12.90 -12.69
C ILE A 178 7.77 -11.66 -13.57
N LEU A 179 6.64 -10.99 -13.52
CA LEU A 179 6.39 -9.81 -14.33
C LEU A 179 7.44 -8.73 -14.05
N SER A 180 7.77 -8.48 -12.78
CA SER A 180 8.74 -7.46 -12.39
C SER A 180 10.18 -7.81 -12.72
N THR A 181 10.57 -9.08 -12.62
CA THR A 181 11.97 -9.51 -12.72
C THR A 181 12.31 -10.01 -14.12
N TYR A 182 11.41 -10.74 -14.76
CA TYR A 182 11.66 -11.46 -16.01
C TYR A 182 10.81 -10.95 -17.19
N GLY A 183 9.87 -10.02 -16.93
CA GLY A 183 9.10 -9.35 -17.96
C GLY A 183 7.88 -10.12 -18.46
N THR A 184 7.20 -9.51 -19.44
CA THR A 184 5.88 -9.92 -19.94
C THR A 184 5.90 -11.30 -20.61
N GLU A 185 6.97 -11.66 -21.32
CA GLU A 185 7.06 -12.96 -22.01
C GLU A 185 7.07 -14.13 -21.02
N ALA A 186 7.87 -14.04 -19.94
CA ALA A 186 7.91 -15.06 -18.90
C ALA A 186 6.56 -15.17 -18.17
N TYR A 187 5.93 -14.03 -17.92
CA TYR A 187 4.60 -13.96 -17.32
C TYR A 187 3.54 -14.65 -18.19
N HIS A 188 3.52 -14.37 -19.49
CA HIS A 188 2.56 -14.98 -20.42
C HIS A 188 2.69 -16.51 -20.49
N LYS A 189 3.90 -17.07 -20.40
CA LYS A 189 4.09 -18.53 -20.36
C LYS A 189 3.35 -19.20 -19.21
N ALA A 190 3.22 -18.55 -18.06
CA ALA A 190 2.53 -19.09 -16.91
C ALA A 190 1.00 -18.84 -16.95
N THR A 191 0.57 -17.70 -17.47
CA THR A 191 -0.80 -17.17 -17.30
C THR A 191 -1.66 -17.23 -18.57
N HIS A 192 -1.08 -17.44 -19.76
CA HIS A 192 -1.79 -17.44 -21.03
C HIS A 192 -1.70 -18.81 -21.74
N GLY A 193 -2.58 -19.03 -22.71
CA GLY A 193 -2.60 -20.25 -23.53
C GLY A 193 -2.74 -21.53 -22.68
N GLU A 194 -1.74 -22.40 -22.77
CA GLU A 194 -1.64 -23.66 -22.03
C GLU A 194 -0.86 -23.52 -20.71
N GLY A 195 -0.65 -22.30 -20.21
CA GLY A 195 0.08 -22.04 -18.98
C GLY A 195 -0.53 -22.77 -17.78
N PHE A 196 0.35 -23.39 -16.96
CA PHE A 196 -0.07 -24.24 -15.83
C PHE A 196 -0.95 -23.50 -14.82
N PHE A 197 -0.70 -22.22 -14.58
CA PHE A 197 -1.45 -21.42 -13.62
C PHE A 197 -2.86 -21.10 -14.12
N ARG A 198 -3.00 -20.79 -15.40
CA ARG A 198 -4.30 -20.66 -16.06
C ARG A 198 -5.10 -21.96 -16.01
N TYR A 199 -4.44 -23.09 -16.27
CA TYR A 199 -5.06 -24.40 -16.19
C TYR A 199 -5.58 -24.71 -14.79
N PHE A 200 -4.79 -24.40 -13.76
CA PHE A 200 -5.20 -24.55 -12.36
C PHE A 200 -6.48 -23.75 -12.05
N PHE A 201 -6.56 -22.48 -12.45
CA PHE A 201 -7.77 -21.67 -12.25
C PHE A 201 -8.96 -22.14 -13.11
N ASN A 202 -8.73 -22.66 -14.32
CA ASN A 202 -9.78 -23.27 -15.11
C ASN A 202 -10.41 -24.49 -14.42
N VAL A 203 -9.62 -25.30 -13.73
CA VAL A 203 -10.14 -26.40 -12.90
C VAL A 203 -11.00 -25.87 -11.76
N ILE A 204 -10.57 -24.86 -11.04
CA ILE A 204 -11.38 -24.21 -10.00
C ILE A 204 -12.71 -23.70 -10.60
N LYS A 205 -12.68 -23.07 -11.78
CA LYS A 205 -13.87 -22.61 -12.48
C LYS A 205 -14.87 -23.74 -12.77
N VAL A 206 -14.37 -24.89 -13.21
CA VAL A 206 -15.24 -26.07 -13.42
C VAL A 206 -15.85 -26.55 -12.12
N MET A 207 -15.07 -26.58 -11.03
CA MET A 207 -15.56 -26.99 -9.71
C MET A 207 -16.63 -26.03 -9.16
N THR A 208 -16.51 -24.72 -9.43
CA THR A 208 -17.49 -23.72 -8.97
C THR A 208 -18.76 -23.66 -9.82
N SER A 209 -18.74 -24.20 -11.04
CA SER A 209 -19.85 -24.08 -12.02
C SER A 209 -20.76 -25.30 -12.07
N ALA A 210 -20.33 -26.46 -11.56
CA ALA A 210 -21.08 -27.70 -11.67
C ALA A 210 -21.87 -28.01 -10.39
N ASN A 211 -23.07 -28.57 -10.55
CA ASN A 211 -23.87 -29.06 -9.43
C ASN A 211 -23.24 -30.33 -8.80
N GLY A 212 -23.43 -30.52 -7.50
CA GLY A 212 -22.97 -31.72 -6.80
C GLY A 212 -21.45 -31.76 -6.62
N ARG A 213 -20.82 -30.62 -6.44
CA ARG A 213 -19.41 -30.49 -6.10
C ARG A 213 -19.22 -30.28 -4.59
N ALA A 214 -18.08 -30.72 -4.07
CA ALA A 214 -17.72 -30.48 -2.68
C ALA A 214 -17.30 -29.04 -2.43
N LEU A 215 -16.70 -28.37 -3.44
CA LEU A 215 -16.29 -26.97 -3.33
C LEU A 215 -17.52 -26.05 -3.29
N GLU A 216 -17.91 -25.66 -2.08
CA GLU A 216 -19.07 -24.80 -1.88
C GLU A 216 -18.72 -23.33 -1.63
N ARG A 217 -17.54 -23.07 -1.09
CA ARG A 217 -17.07 -21.71 -0.80
C ARG A 217 -15.62 -21.51 -1.16
N MET A 218 -15.30 -20.27 -1.50
CA MET A 218 -13.94 -19.87 -1.82
C MET A 218 -13.70 -18.44 -1.36
N PHE A 219 -12.50 -18.18 -0.83
CA PHE A 219 -11.99 -16.85 -0.53
C PHE A 219 -10.61 -16.68 -1.16
N ILE A 220 -10.48 -15.74 -2.09
CA ILE A 220 -9.20 -15.42 -2.73
C ILE A 220 -8.79 -13.99 -2.35
N THR A 221 -7.53 -13.81 -1.97
CA THR A 221 -6.97 -12.49 -1.71
C THR A 221 -5.58 -12.31 -2.30
N GLY A 222 -5.25 -11.06 -2.60
CA GLY A 222 -3.99 -10.62 -3.18
C GLY A 222 -3.85 -9.11 -3.17
N VAL A 223 -3.00 -8.59 -4.05
CA VAL A 223 -2.67 -7.17 -4.15
C VAL A 223 -2.97 -6.61 -5.54
N SER A 224 -2.79 -7.39 -6.62
CA SER A 224 -2.88 -6.92 -8.00
C SER A 224 -4.13 -7.46 -8.72
N PRO A 225 -4.85 -6.66 -9.51
CA PRO A 225 -5.98 -7.12 -10.31
C PRO A 225 -5.57 -7.80 -11.63
N ILE A 226 -4.30 -7.64 -12.06
CA ILE A 226 -3.80 -8.05 -13.39
C ILE A 226 -3.91 -9.55 -13.59
N THR A 227 -3.27 -10.31 -12.71
CA THR A 227 -3.18 -11.77 -12.82
C THR A 227 -4.55 -12.45 -12.93
N LEU A 228 -5.55 -11.90 -12.25
CA LEU A 228 -6.87 -12.49 -12.22
C LEU A 228 -7.54 -12.46 -13.59
N ASP A 229 -7.43 -11.35 -14.32
CA ASP A 229 -7.99 -11.23 -15.67
C ASP A 229 -7.32 -12.19 -16.65
N ASP A 230 -5.98 -12.28 -16.56
CA ASP A 230 -5.17 -13.12 -17.46
C ASP A 230 -5.41 -14.63 -17.25
N VAL A 231 -5.55 -15.09 -15.99
CA VAL A 231 -5.76 -16.52 -15.71
C VAL A 231 -7.21 -16.97 -15.84
N THR A 232 -8.18 -16.07 -15.76
CA THR A 232 -9.60 -16.43 -15.71
C THR A 232 -10.42 -16.07 -16.95
N SER A 233 -9.83 -15.42 -17.95
CA SER A 233 -10.53 -14.96 -19.18
C SER A 233 -11.78 -14.14 -18.86
N GLY A 234 -11.65 -13.09 -17.99
CA GLY A 234 -12.76 -12.21 -17.61
C GLY A 234 -13.53 -12.70 -16.40
N PHE A 235 -12.85 -12.93 -15.31
CA PHE A 235 -13.32 -13.18 -13.92
C PHE A 235 -14.77 -13.68 -13.75
N ASN A 236 -15.02 -14.95 -14.13
CA ASN A 236 -16.32 -15.62 -13.92
C ASN A 236 -16.28 -16.65 -12.76
N ILE A 237 -15.22 -16.65 -11.93
CA ILE A 237 -15.04 -17.64 -10.85
C ILE A 237 -15.71 -17.20 -9.56
N GLY A 238 -15.85 -15.87 -9.34
CA GLY A 238 -16.41 -15.32 -8.12
C GLY A 238 -16.76 -13.84 -8.24
N SER A 239 -17.24 -13.25 -7.16
CA SER A 239 -17.56 -11.83 -7.07
C SER A 239 -16.44 -11.05 -6.42
N ASN A 240 -16.01 -9.96 -7.06
CA ASN A 240 -14.98 -9.06 -6.57
C ASN A 240 -15.61 -7.98 -5.67
N PHE A 241 -15.25 -7.96 -4.39
CA PHE A 241 -15.74 -7.01 -3.39
C PHE A 241 -14.72 -5.95 -2.99
N THR A 242 -13.66 -5.80 -3.76
CA THR A 242 -12.56 -4.87 -3.46
C THR A 242 -13.03 -3.42 -3.30
N THR A 243 -13.96 -2.97 -4.12
CA THR A 243 -14.51 -1.60 -4.07
C THR A 243 -15.92 -1.55 -3.46
N SER A 244 -16.33 -2.59 -2.74
CA SER A 244 -17.65 -2.64 -2.11
C SER A 244 -17.69 -1.82 -0.82
N LYS A 245 -18.71 -0.97 -0.69
CA LYS A 245 -19.01 -0.21 0.52
C LYS A 245 -19.06 -1.10 1.77
N THR A 246 -19.76 -2.24 1.68
CA THR A 246 -19.94 -3.17 2.81
C THR A 246 -18.61 -3.69 3.37
N PHE A 247 -17.58 -3.77 2.53
CA PHE A 247 -16.30 -4.35 2.90
C PHE A 247 -15.15 -3.33 2.92
N ASN A 248 -15.47 -2.02 2.99
CA ASN A 248 -14.45 -0.96 3.09
C ASN A 248 -13.51 -1.19 4.28
N ASN A 249 -14.05 -1.52 5.43
CA ASN A 249 -13.36 -1.68 6.71
C ASN A 249 -13.18 -3.14 7.17
N ILE A 250 -13.25 -4.11 6.25
CA ILE A 250 -13.05 -5.54 6.55
C ILE A 250 -11.63 -5.85 7.05
N VAL A 251 -10.64 -5.07 6.61
CA VAL A 251 -9.24 -5.08 7.06
C VAL A 251 -8.76 -3.67 7.30
N GLY A 252 -7.62 -3.51 7.98
CA GLY A 252 -7.16 -2.21 8.48
C GLY A 252 -7.89 -1.82 9.76
N PHE A 253 -7.57 -0.65 10.31
CA PHE A 253 -8.23 -0.11 11.50
C PHE A 253 -8.93 1.20 11.16
N SER A 254 -10.19 1.33 11.54
CA SER A 254 -10.86 2.63 11.62
C SER A 254 -10.30 3.44 12.78
N GLU A 255 -10.47 4.76 12.76
CA GLU A 255 -10.03 5.61 13.88
C GLU A 255 -10.73 5.20 15.18
N THR A 256 -12.01 4.80 15.14
CA THR A 256 -12.74 4.33 16.32
C THR A 256 -12.13 3.05 16.90
N GLU A 257 -11.79 2.07 16.05
CA GLU A 257 -11.15 0.82 16.49
C GLU A 257 -9.77 1.08 17.08
N LEU A 258 -9.00 1.97 16.45
CA LEU A 258 -7.68 2.37 16.94
C LEU A 258 -7.79 3.07 18.30
N ARG A 259 -8.72 4.00 18.47
CA ARG A 259 -8.99 4.67 19.74
C ARG A 259 -9.36 3.69 20.85
N THR A 260 -10.24 2.74 20.57
CA THR A 260 -10.64 1.71 21.53
C THR A 260 -9.42 0.86 21.97
N MET A 261 -8.53 0.52 21.04
CA MET A 261 -7.30 -0.19 21.36
C MET A 261 -6.34 0.67 22.21
N LEU A 262 -6.17 1.95 21.89
CA LEU A 262 -5.35 2.87 22.67
C LEU A 262 -5.93 3.10 24.08
N GLU A 263 -7.25 3.22 24.21
CA GLU A 263 -7.92 3.33 25.50
C GLU A 263 -7.65 2.13 26.40
N TYR A 264 -7.71 0.91 25.85
CA TYR A 264 -7.35 -0.30 26.57
C TYR A 264 -5.93 -0.20 27.17
N TYR A 265 -4.91 0.16 26.36
CA TYR A 265 -3.52 0.25 26.85
C TYR A 265 -3.30 1.46 27.76
N ARG A 266 -4.05 2.54 27.61
CA ARG A 266 -4.05 3.68 28.53
C ARG A 266 -4.54 3.28 29.92
N GLU A 267 -5.63 2.51 29.99
CA GLU A 267 -6.18 2.00 31.25
C GLU A 267 -5.21 1.07 31.99
N GLN A 268 -4.34 0.39 31.25
CA GLN A 268 -3.25 -0.41 31.82
C GLN A 268 -2.02 0.42 32.22
N GLY A 269 -2.04 1.74 31.97
CA GLY A 269 -0.90 2.63 32.31
C GLY A 269 0.32 2.44 31.42
N LEU A 270 0.14 1.91 30.20
CA LEU A 270 1.25 1.56 29.30
C LEU A 270 1.55 2.62 28.23
N LEU A 271 0.71 3.65 28.08
CA LEU A 271 0.94 4.68 27.07
C LEU A 271 1.79 5.84 27.60
N PRO A 272 2.79 6.31 26.83
CA PRO A 272 3.71 7.38 27.24
C PRO A 272 3.10 8.79 27.13
N MET A 273 1.98 8.95 26.39
CA MET A 273 1.38 10.25 26.08
C MET A 273 -0.14 10.14 25.89
N ASP A 274 -0.80 11.26 25.68
CA ASP A 274 -2.24 11.31 25.45
C ASP A 274 -2.66 10.69 24.12
N ILE A 275 -3.88 10.10 24.06
CA ILE A 275 -4.41 9.43 22.87
C ILE A 275 -4.56 10.39 21.69
N GLU A 276 -4.99 11.64 21.92
CA GLU A 276 -5.13 12.64 20.85
C GLU A 276 -3.77 12.98 20.25
N GLU A 277 -2.72 13.05 21.06
CA GLU A 277 -1.36 13.26 20.59
C GLU A 277 -0.88 12.08 19.75
N MET A 278 -1.11 10.84 20.21
CA MET A 278 -0.76 9.62 19.46
C MET A 278 -1.50 9.54 18.11
N ILE A 279 -2.80 9.80 18.10
CA ILE A 279 -3.60 9.85 16.86
C ILE A 279 -3.08 10.96 15.93
N GLY A 280 -2.80 12.16 16.48
CA GLY A 280 -2.24 13.28 15.73
C GLY A 280 -0.90 12.95 15.05
N GLN A 281 -0.07 12.13 15.71
CA GLN A 281 1.19 11.65 15.14
C GLN A 281 0.99 10.55 14.10
N MET A 282 0.11 9.57 14.35
CA MET A 282 -0.11 8.43 13.44
C MET A 282 -0.88 8.82 12.17
N LYS A 283 -1.86 9.71 12.28
CA LYS A 283 -2.80 10.04 11.18
C LYS A 283 -2.10 10.47 9.88
N PRO A 284 -1.14 11.40 9.89
CA PRO A 284 -0.44 11.81 8.67
C PRO A 284 0.38 10.70 8.01
N TRP A 285 0.75 9.66 8.77
CA TRP A 285 1.65 8.60 8.32
C TRP A 285 0.94 7.31 7.90
N TYR A 286 -0.20 6.97 8.50
CA TYR A 286 -0.78 5.62 8.39
C TYR A 286 -2.23 5.60 7.95
N ASP A 287 -2.95 6.73 7.99
CA ASP A 287 -4.37 6.87 7.67
C ASP A 287 -4.62 7.20 6.18
N ASN A 288 -5.86 7.56 5.88
CA ASN A 288 -6.39 8.03 4.60
C ASN A 288 -6.55 6.96 3.52
N TYR A 289 -6.65 5.69 3.89
CA TYR A 289 -7.02 4.64 2.94
C TYR A 289 -8.55 4.48 2.89
N CYS A 290 -9.14 4.76 1.73
CA CYS A 290 -10.54 4.53 1.42
C CYS A 290 -10.66 3.61 0.21
N PHE A 291 -11.45 2.54 0.34
CA PHE A 291 -11.55 1.47 -0.66
C PHE A 291 -12.87 1.45 -1.44
N ALA A 292 -13.82 2.30 -1.09
CA ALA A 292 -15.09 2.43 -1.79
C ALA A 292 -15.48 3.92 -1.93
N GLU A 293 -15.98 4.30 -3.10
CA GLU A 293 -16.35 5.69 -3.39
C GLU A 293 -17.51 6.20 -2.51
N GLU A 294 -18.36 5.29 -2.03
CA GLU A 294 -19.47 5.63 -1.14
C GLU A 294 -19.05 5.79 0.33
N CYS A 295 -17.79 5.48 0.66
CA CYS A 295 -17.22 5.55 2.01
C CYS A 295 -16.28 6.76 2.20
N LEU A 296 -16.46 7.81 1.42
CA LEU A 296 -15.71 9.05 1.59
C LEU A 296 -15.87 9.58 3.02
N GLY A 297 -14.75 9.82 3.70
CA GLY A 297 -14.72 10.22 5.12
C GLY A 297 -14.62 9.04 6.12
N GLU A 298 -14.69 7.79 5.65
CA GLU A 298 -14.47 6.58 6.46
C GLU A 298 -13.11 5.99 6.10
N SER A 299 -12.03 6.69 6.45
CA SER A 299 -10.66 6.24 6.15
C SER A 299 -10.18 5.15 7.10
N MET A 300 -9.21 4.38 6.62
CA MET A 300 -8.61 3.28 7.35
C MET A 300 -7.11 3.52 7.56
N TYR A 301 -6.64 3.19 8.75
CA TYR A 301 -5.23 3.09 9.06
C TYR A 301 -4.65 1.77 8.55
N ASN A 302 -3.42 1.81 8.07
CA ASN A 302 -2.65 0.58 7.87
C ASN A 302 -2.41 -0.09 9.23
N SER A 303 -2.97 -1.30 9.42
CA SER A 303 -2.99 -1.98 10.72
C SER A 303 -1.60 -2.35 11.22
N ASP A 304 -0.71 -2.78 10.35
CA ASP A 304 0.66 -3.18 10.73
C ASP A 304 1.47 -1.97 11.21
N MET A 305 1.31 -0.82 10.53
CA MET A 305 1.97 0.43 10.92
C MET A 305 1.45 0.98 12.25
N ALA A 306 0.13 0.92 12.46
CA ALA A 306 -0.46 1.33 13.73
C ALA A 306 0.02 0.44 14.89
N LEU A 307 0.11 -0.88 14.66
CA LEU A 307 0.66 -1.82 15.64
C LEU A 307 2.17 -1.61 15.87
N TYR A 308 2.93 -1.31 14.82
CA TYR A 308 4.35 -0.94 14.93
C TYR A 308 4.55 0.26 15.86
N TYR A 309 3.77 1.33 15.62
CA TYR A 309 3.83 2.54 16.45
C TYR A 309 3.48 2.24 17.91
N LEU A 310 2.36 1.56 18.15
CA LEU A 310 1.90 1.21 19.49
C LEU A 310 2.90 0.29 20.22
N ASN A 311 3.46 -0.69 19.50
CA ASN A 311 4.45 -1.60 20.08
C ASN A 311 5.71 -0.85 20.56
N ASN A 312 6.20 0.12 19.79
CA ASN A 312 7.30 0.98 20.22
C ASN A 312 6.92 1.81 21.46
N CYS A 313 5.73 2.44 21.45
CA CYS A 313 5.27 3.22 22.60
C CYS A 313 5.21 2.39 23.88
N VAL A 314 4.75 1.15 23.82
CA VAL A 314 4.61 0.27 24.99
C VAL A 314 5.96 -0.31 25.43
N LEU A 315 6.82 -0.71 24.49
CA LEU A 315 8.12 -1.32 24.81
C LEU A 315 9.18 -0.29 25.22
N GLU A 316 9.28 0.80 24.48
CA GLU A 316 10.35 1.80 24.65
C GLU A 316 9.90 3.02 25.46
N GLY A 317 8.61 3.14 25.77
CA GLY A 317 8.04 4.31 26.45
C GLY A 317 8.05 5.58 25.60
N ALA A 318 8.21 5.46 24.28
CA ALA A 318 8.26 6.57 23.35
C ALA A 318 7.81 6.15 21.94
N PRO A 319 7.32 7.09 21.09
CA PRO A 319 7.06 6.82 19.68
C PRO A 319 8.33 6.37 18.93
N PRO A 320 8.17 5.59 17.84
CA PRO A 320 9.31 5.17 17.04
C PRO A 320 10.02 6.38 16.42
N ARG A 321 11.36 6.37 16.42
CA ARG A 321 12.16 7.41 15.77
C ARG A 321 11.93 7.47 14.25
N GLU A 322 11.80 6.31 13.63
CA GLU A 322 11.39 6.19 12.22
C GLU A 322 9.93 5.76 12.16
N MET A 323 9.07 6.61 11.60
CA MET A 323 7.63 6.31 11.49
C MET A 323 7.34 5.17 10.51
N VAL A 324 8.28 4.80 9.66
CA VAL A 324 8.13 3.70 8.69
C VAL A 324 9.01 2.52 9.09
N ASP A 325 8.39 1.38 9.36
CA ASP A 325 9.11 0.13 9.60
C ASP A 325 9.95 -0.29 8.39
N LYS A 326 11.19 -0.76 8.65
CA LYS A 326 12.12 -1.23 7.62
C LYS A 326 11.55 -2.35 6.73
N ASN A 327 10.72 -3.23 7.29
CA ASN A 327 10.08 -4.31 6.54
C ASN A 327 9.08 -3.79 5.50
N ILE A 328 8.40 -2.68 5.79
CA ILE A 328 7.48 -2.04 4.86
C ILE A 328 8.23 -1.41 3.68
N ARG A 329 9.36 -0.77 3.93
CA ARG A 329 10.22 -0.24 2.85
C ARG A 329 10.60 -1.33 1.84
N THR A 330 10.89 -2.54 2.31
CA THR A 330 11.24 -3.68 1.45
C THR A 330 10.07 -4.15 0.57
N ASP A 331 8.85 -4.16 1.10
CA ASP A 331 7.65 -4.56 0.36
C ASP A 331 7.34 -3.59 -0.80
N TYR A 332 7.51 -2.30 -0.58
CA TYR A 332 7.32 -1.28 -1.62
C TYR A 332 8.36 -1.38 -2.74
N ASN A 333 9.58 -1.80 -2.46
CA ASN A 333 10.59 -2.03 -3.49
C ASN A 333 10.16 -3.07 -4.54
N LYS A 334 9.35 -4.07 -4.16
CA LYS A 334 8.78 -5.04 -5.12
C LYS A 334 7.77 -4.39 -6.06
N ILE A 335 6.94 -3.48 -5.55
CA ILE A 335 5.96 -2.72 -6.35
C ILE A 335 6.68 -1.81 -7.36
N ARG A 336 7.78 -1.21 -6.97
CA ARG A 336 8.65 -0.39 -7.81
C ARG A 336 9.06 -1.12 -9.11
N HIS A 337 9.40 -2.39 -9.04
CA HIS A 337 9.74 -3.18 -10.22
C HIS A 337 8.54 -3.34 -11.17
N LEU A 338 7.32 -3.52 -10.66
CA LEU A 338 6.10 -3.62 -11.47
C LEU A 338 5.80 -2.32 -12.24
N ILE A 339 6.04 -1.17 -11.64
CA ILE A 339 5.86 0.13 -12.30
C ILE A 339 6.87 0.32 -13.47
N ARG A 340 8.04 -0.35 -13.41
CA ARG A 340 9.13 -0.25 -14.39
C ARG A 340 9.01 -1.14 -15.62
N ILE A 341 8.14 -2.14 -15.63
CA ILE A 341 8.10 -3.20 -16.64
C ILE A 341 7.97 -2.68 -18.07
N ASN A 342 7.32 -1.56 -18.26
CA ASN A 342 7.25 -0.94 -19.57
C ASN A 342 8.36 0.11 -19.75
N ARG A 343 9.50 -0.31 -20.31
CA ARG A 343 10.59 0.57 -20.78
C ARG A 343 10.13 1.70 -21.73
N LYS A 344 8.87 1.72 -22.13
CA LYS A 344 8.20 2.84 -22.80
C LYS A 344 7.62 3.80 -21.76
N LEU A 345 8.49 4.43 -21.02
CA LEU A 345 8.24 5.36 -19.92
C LEU A 345 7.30 6.56 -20.22
N GLY A 346 6.98 6.82 -21.51
CA GLY A 346 6.35 8.07 -21.90
C GLY A 346 5.01 8.38 -21.21
N VAL A 347 4.04 7.46 -21.19
CA VAL A 347 2.69 7.76 -20.70
C VAL A 347 2.57 7.54 -19.20
N ASN A 348 3.07 6.43 -18.67
CA ASN A 348 2.96 6.11 -17.24
C ASN A 348 3.81 7.06 -16.38
N PHE A 349 4.94 7.53 -16.91
CA PHE A 349 5.74 8.54 -16.24
C PHE A 349 4.99 9.87 -16.09
N SER A 350 4.24 10.29 -17.10
CA SER A 350 3.42 11.51 -17.02
C SER A 350 2.33 11.41 -15.94
N VAL A 351 1.76 10.20 -15.73
CA VAL A 351 0.79 9.96 -14.66
C VAL A 351 1.45 10.07 -13.28
N ILE A 352 2.62 9.45 -13.09
CA ILE A 352 3.34 9.55 -11.81
C ILE A 352 3.73 11.00 -11.52
N ARG A 353 4.22 11.71 -12.53
CA ARG A 353 4.56 13.13 -12.41
C ARG A 353 3.34 13.95 -12.02
N GLU A 354 2.21 13.82 -12.72
CA GLU A 354 0.95 14.49 -12.38
C GLU A 354 0.57 14.27 -10.89
N ILE A 355 0.64 13.01 -10.43
CA ILE A 355 0.29 12.65 -9.06
C ILE A 355 1.24 13.32 -8.04
N ILE A 356 2.53 13.38 -8.35
CA ILE A 356 3.53 13.97 -7.45
C ILE A 356 3.40 15.49 -7.41
N GLU A 357 3.20 16.12 -8.58
CA GLU A 357 3.04 17.57 -8.70
C GLU A 357 1.76 18.08 -8.02
N THR A 358 0.64 17.34 -8.18
CA THR A 358 -0.68 17.81 -7.72
C THR A 358 -1.16 17.09 -6.46
N GLY A 359 -0.47 16.03 -6.02
CA GLY A 359 -0.91 15.15 -4.93
C GLY A 359 -2.09 14.25 -5.28
N ARG A 360 -2.71 14.40 -6.48
CA ARG A 360 -3.95 13.73 -6.87
C ARG A 360 -4.05 13.50 -8.38
N THR A 361 -4.97 12.62 -8.76
CA THR A 361 -5.38 12.39 -10.16
C THR A 361 -6.83 11.95 -10.22
N THR A 362 -7.46 11.92 -11.40
CA THR A 362 -8.81 11.38 -11.58
C THR A 362 -8.78 10.11 -12.41
N ALA A 363 -9.55 9.11 -12.01
CA ALA A 363 -9.61 7.82 -12.70
C ALA A 363 -11.03 7.23 -12.69
N GLN A 364 -11.23 6.27 -13.57
CA GLN A 364 -12.26 5.24 -13.43
C GLN A 364 -11.56 3.96 -12.97
N ILE A 365 -11.86 3.48 -11.76
CA ILE A 365 -11.19 2.29 -11.22
C ILE A 365 -11.67 1.05 -11.97
N ASN A 366 -10.75 0.39 -12.68
CA ASN A 366 -11.00 -0.87 -13.36
C ASN A 366 -10.72 -2.04 -12.42
N SER A 367 -11.69 -2.92 -12.23
CA SER A 367 -11.62 -4.04 -11.28
C SER A 367 -10.73 -5.20 -11.77
N ALA A 368 -10.48 -5.30 -13.07
CA ALA A 368 -9.60 -6.27 -13.71
C ALA A 368 -9.19 -5.78 -15.10
N PHE A 369 -7.98 -6.07 -15.51
CA PHE A 369 -7.46 -5.78 -16.85
C PHE A 369 -6.21 -6.64 -17.12
N PRO A 370 -5.99 -7.06 -18.39
CA PRO A 370 -4.82 -7.86 -18.74
C PRO A 370 -3.53 -7.06 -18.68
N VAL A 371 -2.41 -7.76 -18.51
CA VAL A 371 -1.07 -7.15 -18.42
C VAL A 371 -0.73 -6.26 -19.62
N ASP A 372 -1.16 -6.64 -20.83
CA ASP A 372 -0.90 -5.88 -22.05
C ASP A 372 -1.57 -4.50 -22.07
N LYS A 373 -2.63 -4.31 -21.29
CA LYS A 373 -3.33 -3.03 -21.15
C LYS A 373 -2.84 -2.18 -19.97
N MET A 374 -1.78 -2.60 -19.29
CA MET A 374 -1.20 -1.86 -18.16
C MET A 374 -0.59 -0.50 -18.57
N VAL A 375 -0.30 -0.32 -19.88
CA VAL A 375 0.15 0.97 -20.44
C VAL A 375 -0.96 2.02 -20.57
N ASP A 376 -2.23 1.62 -20.51
CA ASP A 376 -3.34 2.56 -20.47
C ASP A 376 -3.28 3.38 -19.19
N PRO A 377 -3.34 4.73 -19.25
CA PRO A 377 -3.21 5.59 -18.08
C PRO A 377 -4.25 5.31 -16.99
N ASN A 378 -5.47 4.92 -17.37
CA ASN A 378 -6.52 4.64 -16.40
C ASN A 378 -6.30 3.30 -15.69
N ASN A 379 -5.84 2.27 -16.40
CA ASN A 379 -5.43 0.99 -15.81
C ASN A 379 -4.22 1.17 -14.90
N PHE A 380 -3.27 2.01 -15.28
CA PHE A 380 -2.11 2.30 -14.46
C PHE A 380 -2.51 3.03 -13.16
N ARG A 381 -3.42 4.03 -13.20
CA ARG A 381 -3.97 4.66 -12.00
C ARG A 381 -4.72 3.67 -11.13
N SER A 382 -5.50 2.76 -11.73
CA SER A 382 -6.16 1.67 -11.00
C SER A 382 -5.14 0.76 -10.30
N LEU A 383 -4.03 0.42 -10.97
CA LEU A 383 -2.96 -0.39 -10.38
C LEU A 383 -2.33 0.30 -9.17
N LEU A 384 -2.04 1.60 -9.26
CA LEU A 384 -1.51 2.38 -8.14
C LEU A 384 -2.47 2.39 -6.94
N TYR A 385 -3.78 2.48 -7.20
CA TYR A 385 -4.81 2.36 -6.18
C TYR A 385 -4.80 0.98 -5.51
N TYR A 386 -4.79 -0.13 -6.26
CA TYR A 386 -4.76 -1.48 -5.69
C TYR A 386 -3.51 -1.75 -4.87
N PHE A 387 -2.38 -1.20 -5.26
CA PHE A 387 -1.15 -1.28 -4.48
C PHE A 387 -1.13 -0.39 -3.23
N GLY A 388 -2.13 0.47 -3.05
CA GLY A 388 -2.21 1.40 -1.94
C GLY A 388 -1.29 2.61 -2.08
N LEU A 389 -0.77 2.87 -3.27
CA LEU A 389 -0.02 4.09 -3.58
C LEU A 389 -0.95 5.29 -3.80
N LEU A 390 -2.20 5.03 -4.15
CA LEU A 390 -3.28 5.99 -4.20
C LEU A 390 -4.48 5.48 -3.41
N SER A 391 -5.29 6.40 -2.92
CA SER A 391 -6.53 6.16 -2.19
C SER A 391 -7.65 7.03 -2.73
N ILE A 392 -8.90 6.58 -2.58
CA ILE A 392 -10.08 7.37 -2.95
C ILE A 392 -10.20 8.54 -1.97
N SER A 393 -10.20 9.78 -2.49
CA SER A 393 -10.31 11.00 -1.68
C SER A 393 -11.49 11.89 -2.06
N GLY A 394 -12.19 11.58 -3.14
CA GLY A 394 -13.33 12.36 -3.60
C GLY A 394 -13.93 11.87 -4.90
N MET A 395 -14.89 12.65 -5.41
CA MET A 395 -15.52 12.46 -6.71
C MET A 395 -15.52 13.78 -7.48
N GLU A 396 -15.11 13.74 -8.75
CA GLU A 396 -15.14 14.89 -9.64
C GLU A 396 -15.68 14.52 -11.01
N ARG A 397 -16.77 15.14 -11.44
CA ARG A 397 -17.42 14.92 -12.75
C ARG A 397 -17.70 13.44 -13.07
N GLY A 398 -18.11 12.66 -12.05
CA GLY A 398 -18.40 11.23 -12.20
C GLY A 398 -17.16 10.32 -12.29
N ARG A 399 -15.98 10.85 -11.97
CA ARG A 399 -14.74 10.08 -11.82
C ARG A 399 -14.26 10.11 -10.38
N VAL A 400 -13.63 9.06 -9.96
CA VAL A 400 -13.00 8.98 -8.64
C VAL A 400 -11.76 9.86 -8.62
N VAL A 401 -11.65 10.70 -7.59
CA VAL A 401 -10.40 11.41 -7.28
C VAL A 401 -9.53 10.49 -6.43
N LEU A 402 -8.35 10.21 -6.93
CA LEU A 402 -7.32 9.43 -6.24
C LEU A 402 -6.22 10.36 -5.76
N SER A 403 -5.83 10.26 -4.50
CA SER A 403 -4.74 11.03 -3.91
C SER A 403 -3.72 10.13 -3.19
N ILE A 404 -2.52 10.65 -2.99
CA ILE A 404 -1.51 10.00 -2.13
C ILE A 404 -2.08 9.98 -0.70
N PRO A 405 -2.24 8.80 -0.06
CA PRO A 405 -2.97 8.72 1.21
C PRO A 405 -2.22 9.40 2.37
N ASN A 406 -0.91 9.26 2.45
CA ASN A 406 -0.15 9.68 3.63
C ASN A 406 1.35 9.88 3.34
N HIS A 407 2.10 10.30 4.37
CA HIS A 407 3.54 10.54 4.26
C HIS A 407 4.34 9.30 3.92
N THR A 408 3.98 8.13 4.47
CA THR A 408 4.64 6.85 4.15
C THR A 408 4.63 6.59 2.65
N VAL A 409 3.46 6.71 2.00
CA VAL A 409 3.34 6.49 0.55
C VAL A 409 3.99 7.61 -0.24
N ARG A 410 3.93 8.86 0.25
CA ARG A 410 4.58 10.00 -0.41
C ARG A 410 6.09 9.82 -0.50
N GLU A 411 6.76 9.43 0.58
CA GLU A 411 8.19 9.10 0.57
C GLU A 411 8.52 7.99 -0.44
N GLN A 412 7.66 6.98 -0.55
CA GLN A 412 7.82 5.90 -1.51
C GLN A 412 7.71 6.40 -2.96
N MET A 413 6.72 7.24 -3.25
CA MET A 413 6.52 7.79 -4.60
C MET A 413 7.72 8.67 -5.03
N TYR A 414 8.29 9.44 -4.11
CA TYR A 414 9.51 10.22 -4.38
C TYR A 414 10.72 9.31 -4.65
N SER A 415 10.90 8.25 -3.88
CA SER A 415 11.93 7.25 -4.13
C SER A 415 11.80 6.62 -5.52
N TYR A 416 10.57 6.36 -6.00
CA TYR A 416 10.34 5.84 -7.36
C TYR A 416 10.76 6.80 -8.46
N LEU A 417 10.51 8.09 -8.29
CA LEU A 417 11.00 9.11 -9.25
C LEU A 417 12.51 9.10 -9.32
N THR A 418 13.17 9.19 -8.18
CA THR A 418 14.63 9.23 -8.10
C THR A 418 15.27 8.07 -8.83
N ASP A 419 14.80 6.85 -8.53
CA ASP A 419 15.33 5.64 -9.16
C ASP A 419 15.05 5.56 -10.66
N THR A 420 13.92 6.09 -11.10
CA THR A 420 13.58 6.14 -12.52
C THR A 420 14.53 7.07 -13.24
N PHE A 421 14.89 8.17 -12.62
CA PHE A 421 15.86 9.13 -13.14
C PHE A 421 17.30 8.57 -13.11
N GLU A 422 17.75 7.93 -12.05
CA GLU A 422 19.08 7.31 -11.95
C GLU A 422 19.35 6.27 -13.05
N GLN A 423 18.37 5.42 -13.36
CA GLN A 423 18.54 4.33 -14.35
C GLN A 423 18.43 4.77 -15.80
N SER A 424 17.95 5.97 -16.06
CA SER A 424 17.87 6.50 -17.43
C SER A 424 19.18 7.07 -17.95
N ASP A 425 20.32 6.93 -17.23
CA ASP A 425 21.58 7.65 -17.46
C ASP A 425 21.43 9.18 -17.47
N ILE A 426 20.28 9.66 -17.00
CA ILE A 426 19.93 11.08 -16.99
C ILE A 426 20.37 11.74 -15.68
N PHE A 427 20.50 10.94 -14.59
CA PHE A 427 20.87 11.45 -13.27
C PHE A 427 22.13 10.73 -12.73
N ARG A 428 23.17 11.49 -12.42
CA ARG A 428 24.29 11.08 -11.58
C ARG A 428 24.30 11.93 -10.32
N MET A 429 23.48 11.56 -9.35
CA MET A 429 23.33 12.34 -8.11
C MET A 429 24.41 11.97 -7.10
N ASN A 430 25.11 12.93 -6.55
CA ASN A 430 25.98 12.76 -5.40
C ASN A 430 25.17 12.93 -4.10
N PHE A 431 24.62 11.85 -3.59
CA PHE A 431 23.79 11.84 -2.37
C PHE A 431 24.52 12.37 -1.13
N SER A 432 25.82 12.04 -0.96
CA SER A 432 26.57 12.53 0.19
C SER A 432 26.70 14.05 0.16
N HIS A 433 27.00 14.61 -1.00
CA HIS A 433 27.11 16.05 -1.15
C HIS A 433 25.78 16.77 -0.95
N LEU A 434 24.69 16.27 -1.55
CA LEU A 434 23.36 16.84 -1.33
C LEU A 434 22.94 16.73 0.15
N GLY A 435 23.31 15.63 0.82
CA GLY A 435 23.08 15.43 2.26
C GLY A 435 23.74 16.51 3.11
N GLU A 436 25.02 16.80 2.88
CA GLU A 436 25.75 17.86 3.56
C GLU A 436 25.14 19.25 3.33
N LEU A 437 24.72 19.53 2.08
CA LEU A 437 24.07 20.80 1.75
C LEU A 437 22.71 20.96 2.44
N MET A 438 21.91 19.91 2.50
CA MET A 438 20.61 19.93 3.19
C MET A 438 20.76 20.00 4.72
N GLU A 439 21.81 19.40 5.28
CA GLU A 439 22.16 19.53 6.70
C GLU A 439 22.48 20.98 7.04
N ASN A 440 23.34 21.63 6.26
CA ASN A 440 23.66 23.05 6.41
C ASN A 440 22.42 23.95 6.24
N MET A 441 21.53 23.61 5.29
CA MET A 441 20.25 24.30 5.15
C MET A 441 19.39 24.16 6.40
N ALA A 442 19.33 22.96 7.01
CA ALA A 442 18.48 22.67 8.17
C ALA A 442 18.98 23.31 9.48
N TYR A 443 20.28 23.28 9.71
CA TYR A 443 20.87 23.69 10.99
C TYR A 443 21.57 25.04 10.96
N GLU A 444 22.20 25.41 9.84
CA GLU A 444 22.95 26.67 9.69
C GLU A 444 22.16 27.75 8.92
N GLY A 445 21.09 27.36 8.22
CA GLY A 445 20.28 28.25 7.38
C GLY A 445 20.95 28.60 6.04
N ASP A 446 21.96 27.84 5.62
CA ASP A 446 22.63 28.04 4.33
C ASP A 446 21.90 27.25 3.22
N TRP A 447 20.81 27.81 2.75
CA TRP A 447 19.91 27.19 1.79
C TRP A 447 20.32 27.36 0.32
N ARG A 448 21.08 28.42 -0.03
CA ARG A 448 21.44 28.74 -1.42
C ARG A 448 22.25 27.64 -2.11
N PRO A 449 23.26 27.02 -1.49
CA PRO A 449 24.04 25.96 -2.11
C PRO A 449 23.22 24.76 -2.55
N VAL A 450 22.13 24.41 -1.83
CA VAL A 450 21.21 23.31 -2.21
C VAL A 450 20.62 23.59 -3.60
N PHE A 451 20.03 24.76 -3.80
CA PHE A 451 19.37 25.10 -5.06
C PHE A 451 20.36 25.39 -6.19
N SER A 452 21.54 25.95 -5.88
CA SER A 452 22.63 26.10 -6.85
C SER A 452 23.13 24.75 -7.34
N TYR A 453 23.28 23.76 -6.44
CA TYR A 453 23.66 22.39 -6.80
C TYR A 453 22.60 21.75 -7.70
N ILE A 454 21.32 21.81 -7.31
CA ILE A 454 20.23 21.24 -8.09
C ILE A 454 20.13 21.92 -9.48
N ALA A 455 20.30 23.23 -9.56
CA ALA A 455 20.30 23.95 -10.82
C ALA A 455 21.49 23.54 -11.72
N SER A 456 22.68 23.37 -11.15
CA SER A 456 23.85 22.91 -11.91
C SER A 456 23.66 21.50 -12.48
N GLU A 457 23.00 20.62 -11.75
CA GLU A 457 22.62 19.29 -12.22
C GLU A 457 21.63 19.39 -13.40
N LEU A 458 20.65 20.30 -13.30
CA LEU A 458 19.71 20.57 -14.38
C LEU A 458 20.40 21.08 -15.66
N GLU A 459 21.37 22.00 -15.52
CA GLU A 459 22.12 22.54 -16.65
C GLU A 459 22.99 21.49 -17.34
N GLN A 460 23.58 20.57 -16.62
CA GLN A 460 24.45 19.53 -17.18
C GLN A 460 23.68 18.46 -17.97
N GLN A 461 22.37 18.37 -17.80
CA GLN A 461 21.56 17.29 -18.37
C GLN A 461 20.82 17.75 -19.64
N SER A 462 21.49 17.60 -20.79
CA SER A 462 20.96 18.07 -22.09
C SER A 462 19.58 17.50 -22.46
N ARG A 463 19.28 16.26 -22.06
CA ARG A 463 17.99 15.61 -22.35
C ARG A 463 16.84 16.18 -21.52
N ILE A 464 17.07 16.60 -20.29
CA ILE A 464 16.05 17.22 -19.43
C ILE A 464 15.75 18.63 -19.89
N ARG A 465 16.77 19.37 -20.33
CA ARG A 465 16.61 20.75 -20.84
C ARG A 465 15.56 20.85 -21.95
N GLU A 466 15.43 19.81 -22.79
CA GLU A 466 14.44 19.76 -23.87
C GLU A 466 13.00 19.56 -23.36
N PHE A 467 12.84 19.05 -22.13
CA PHE A 467 11.52 18.78 -21.52
C PHE A 467 11.02 19.91 -20.59
N ILE A 468 11.87 20.89 -20.25
CA ILE A 468 11.46 22.00 -19.38
C ILE A 468 10.79 23.10 -20.20
N GLU A 469 9.46 23.03 -20.25
CA GLU A 469 8.61 23.98 -20.97
C GLU A 469 7.75 24.85 -20.02
N GLY A 470 7.92 24.74 -18.69
CA GLY A 470 7.10 25.47 -17.72
C GLY A 470 7.48 25.25 -16.26
N GLU A 471 6.80 25.99 -15.39
CA GLU A 471 6.99 25.98 -13.93
C GLU A 471 6.80 24.58 -13.31
N ALA A 472 5.77 23.84 -13.74
CA ALA A 472 5.50 22.50 -13.26
C ALA A 472 6.68 21.53 -13.48
N HIS A 473 7.41 21.68 -14.59
CA HIS A 473 8.58 20.85 -14.87
C HIS A 473 9.75 21.16 -13.93
N VAL A 474 9.96 22.43 -13.62
CA VAL A 474 10.98 22.87 -12.65
C VAL A 474 10.63 22.40 -11.26
N LYS A 475 9.37 22.56 -10.85
CA LYS A 475 8.88 22.07 -9.53
C LYS A 475 9.06 20.56 -9.39
N GLY A 476 8.70 19.76 -10.40
CA GLY A 476 8.88 18.30 -10.40
C GLY A 476 10.35 17.89 -10.28
N PHE A 477 11.25 18.63 -10.96
CA PHE A 477 12.69 18.41 -10.86
C PHE A 477 13.22 18.72 -9.45
N LEU A 478 12.85 19.86 -8.88
CA LEU A 478 13.21 20.23 -7.50
C LEU A 478 12.71 19.18 -6.50
N LEU A 479 11.48 18.72 -6.65
CA LEU A 479 10.91 17.66 -5.80
C LEU A 479 11.73 16.37 -5.80
N ALA A 480 12.24 15.97 -6.96
CA ALA A 480 13.04 14.76 -7.09
C ALA A 480 14.34 14.80 -6.26
N TYR A 481 14.92 15.99 -6.06
CA TYR A 481 16.11 16.17 -5.22
C TYR A 481 15.77 16.42 -3.75
N LEU A 482 14.80 17.28 -3.49
CA LEU A 482 14.47 17.75 -2.14
C LEU A 482 13.75 16.69 -1.30
N GLY A 483 13.01 15.78 -1.94
CA GLY A 483 12.27 14.70 -1.28
C GLY A 483 13.13 13.52 -0.80
N LEU A 484 14.45 13.53 -1.04
CA LEU A 484 15.34 12.40 -0.78
C LEU A 484 15.88 12.34 0.65
N LEU A 485 15.83 13.45 1.38
CA LEU A 485 16.49 13.59 2.66
C LEU A 485 15.48 13.93 3.77
N ASN A 486 15.61 13.27 4.90
CA ASN A 486 14.64 13.30 5.99
C ASN A 486 14.77 14.49 6.97
N TYR A 487 15.41 15.59 6.58
CA TYR A 487 15.46 16.79 7.42
C TYR A 487 14.10 17.51 7.48
N TYR A 488 13.34 17.45 6.38
CA TYR A 488 12.06 18.10 6.25
C TYR A 488 10.96 17.14 5.81
N CYS A 489 9.76 17.32 6.35
CA CYS A 489 8.54 16.86 5.71
C CYS A 489 8.21 17.86 4.61
N LEU A 490 8.67 17.58 3.38
CA LEU A 490 8.42 18.45 2.23
C LEU A 490 6.98 18.32 1.78
N VAL A 491 6.23 19.42 1.76
CA VAL A 491 4.85 19.46 1.30
C VAL A 491 4.74 20.39 0.08
N PRO A 492 4.65 19.82 -1.14
CA PRO A 492 4.38 20.60 -2.34
C PRO A 492 2.91 21.02 -2.39
N GLU A 493 2.64 22.15 -3.05
CA GLU A 493 1.29 22.71 -3.23
C GLU A 493 0.52 22.73 -1.90
N TYR A 494 1.18 23.29 -0.85
CA TYR A 494 0.64 23.23 0.50
C TYR A 494 -0.59 24.12 0.63
N GLU A 495 -1.76 23.51 0.88
CA GLU A 495 -3.02 24.23 1.03
C GLU A 495 -3.03 25.02 2.33
N LEU A 496 -3.17 26.31 2.22
CA LEU A 496 -3.31 27.28 3.30
C LEU A 496 -4.66 27.99 3.17
N GLY A 497 -5.17 28.54 4.24
CA GLY A 497 -6.48 29.19 4.23
C GLY A 497 -6.68 30.29 3.18
N LYS A 498 -5.61 30.73 2.54
CA LYS A 498 -5.60 31.81 1.54
C LYS A 498 -5.02 31.42 0.17
N GLY A 499 -4.73 30.15 -0.08
CA GLY A 499 -4.15 29.64 -1.34
C GLY A 499 -3.14 28.51 -1.11
N TYR A 500 -2.30 28.26 -2.12
CA TYR A 500 -1.30 27.19 -2.10
C TYR A 500 0.09 27.78 -2.15
N ALA A 501 0.98 27.33 -1.23
CA ALA A 501 2.41 27.59 -1.33
C ALA A 501 3.08 26.48 -2.14
N ASP A 502 4.02 26.82 -3.01
CA ASP A 502 4.68 25.84 -3.89
C ASP A 502 5.39 24.76 -3.09
N PHE A 503 6.14 25.15 -2.04
CA PHE A 503 6.79 24.21 -1.14
C PHE A 503 6.81 24.74 0.29
N TYR A 504 6.44 23.88 1.22
CA TYR A 504 6.69 24.10 2.63
C TYR A 504 7.65 23.02 3.16
N PHE A 505 8.84 23.46 3.60
CA PHE A 505 9.86 22.65 4.26
C PHE A 505 9.56 22.66 5.77
N ARG A 506 8.62 21.83 6.15
CA ARG A 506 8.29 21.67 7.56
C ARG A 506 9.37 20.84 8.25
N PRO A 507 9.92 21.29 9.40
CA PRO A 507 10.87 20.49 10.17
C PRO A 507 10.31 19.08 10.42
N ASN A 508 11.13 18.07 10.19
CA ASN A 508 10.74 16.70 10.49
C ASN A 508 10.74 16.51 12.01
N PRO A 509 9.63 16.13 12.64
CA PRO A 509 9.56 15.92 14.09
C PRO A 509 10.55 14.86 14.61
N GLN A 510 11.07 14.02 13.73
CA GLN A 510 12.05 12.98 14.06
C GLN A 510 13.50 13.49 14.07
N GLN A 511 13.74 14.66 13.50
CA GLN A 511 15.06 15.31 13.51
C GLN A 511 15.04 16.41 14.59
N PRO A 512 15.62 16.16 15.77
CA PRO A 512 15.62 17.15 16.82
C PRO A 512 16.44 18.37 16.40
N ASP A 513 15.99 19.53 16.86
CA ASP A 513 16.74 20.78 16.81
C ASP A 513 16.99 21.35 15.40
N ILE A 514 16.16 21.02 14.39
CA ILE A 514 16.19 21.76 13.13
C ILE A 514 15.93 23.22 13.40
N ALA A 515 16.91 24.07 13.02
CA ALA A 515 16.90 25.48 13.35
C ALA A 515 16.06 26.33 12.39
N TYR A 516 15.89 25.87 11.15
CA TYR A 516 15.23 26.63 10.09
C TYR A 516 14.16 25.83 9.35
N ALA A 517 13.03 26.49 9.08
CA ALA A 517 11.96 26.02 8.20
C ALA A 517 11.83 26.98 7.02
N TYR A 518 11.35 26.51 5.86
CA TYR A 518 11.27 27.35 4.68
C TYR A 518 9.90 27.29 4.04
N LEU A 519 9.41 28.45 3.62
CA LEU A 519 8.28 28.58 2.69
C LEU A 519 8.84 29.11 1.38
N MET A 520 8.61 28.40 0.28
CA MET A 520 9.25 28.68 -0.99
C MET A 520 8.22 28.85 -2.10
N GLU A 521 8.39 29.88 -2.90
CA GLU A 521 7.73 30.09 -4.19
C GLU A 521 8.74 29.91 -5.33
N VAL A 522 8.34 29.12 -6.33
CA VAL A 522 9.10 28.90 -7.57
C VAL A 522 8.39 29.63 -8.69
N LYS A 523 9.12 30.46 -9.42
CA LYS A 523 8.60 31.15 -10.58
C LYS A 523 9.36 30.76 -11.83
N TYR A 524 8.65 30.75 -12.96
CA TYR A 524 9.20 30.37 -14.24
C TYR A 524 8.96 31.44 -15.28
N MET A 525 10.00 31.75 -16.05
CA MET A 525 9.88 32.58 -17.22
C MET A 525 10.45 31.89 -18.46
N LYS A 526 9.89 32.20 -19.63
CA LYS A 526 10.39 31.66 -20.90
C LYS A 526 11.77 32.20 -21.19
N ARG A 527 12.58 31.50 -22.00
CA ARG A 527 13.94 31.89 -22.34
C ARG A 527 14.04 33.26 -23.03
N ASP A 528 13.07 33.58 -23.85
CA ASP A 528 12.96 34.81 -24.62
C ASP A 528 12.21 35.94 -23.87
N ALA A 529 11.86 35.71 -22.62
CA ALA A 529 11.13 36.66 -21.81
C ALA A 529 12.02 37.86 -21.44
N PRO A 530 11.49 39.09 -21.43
CA PRO A 530 12.26 40.29 -21.09
C PRO A 530 12.60 40.33 -19.59
N ASP A 531 13.71 40.98 -19.23
CA ASP A 531 14.15 41.10 -17.83
C ASP A 531 13.17 41.90 -16.94
N SER A 532 12.27 42.69 -17.53
CA SER A 532 11.20 43.35 -16.78
C SER A 532 10.25 42.37 -16.11
N GLN A 533 10.02 41.20 -16.72
CA GLN A 533 9.15 40.15 -16.17
C GLN A 533 9.74 39.54 -14.88
N LEU A 534 11.06 39.49 -14.73
CA LEU A 534 11.70 38.97 -13.51
C LEU A 534 11.22 39.75 -12.28
N LYS A 535 11.20 41.06 -12.33
CA LYS A 535 10.75 41.92 -11.22
C LYS A 535 9.28 41.72 -10.89
N GLU A 536 8.42 41.53 -11.89
CA GLU A 536 6.99 41.25 -11.70
C GLU A 536 6.78 39.92 -10.97
N LEU A 537 7.52 38.88 -11.40
CA LEU A 537 7.46 37.55 -10.77
C LEU A 537 8.00 37.55 -9.34
N GLU A 538 9.06 38.30 -9.06
CA GLU A 538 9.60 38.49 -7.71
C GLU A 538 8.56 39.16 -6.77
N GLU A 539 7.92 40.24 -7.24
CA GLU A 539 6.90 40.96 -6.48
C GLU A 539 5.68 40.07 -6.21
N GLU A 540 5.26 39.30 -7.21
CA GLU A 540 4.18 38.33 -7.07
C GLU A 540 4.53 37.25 -6.03
N ALA A 541 5.68 36.57 -6.14
CA ALA A 541 6.15 35.57 -5.21
C ALA A 541 6.27 36.13 -3.79
N ARG A 542 6.83 37.31 -3.63
CA ARG A 542 6.90 37.99 -2.34
C ARG A 542 5.53 38.21 -1.71
N ALA A 543 4.56 38.70 -2.49
CA ALA A 543 3.21 38.94 -2.01
C ALA A 543 2.54 37.63 -1.54
N GLN A 544 2.75 36.54 -2.28
CA GLN A 544 2.26 35.21 -1.92
C GLN A 544 2.91 34.70 -0.64
N LEU A 545 4.23 34.73 -0.52
CA LEU A 545 4.97 34.26 0.67
C LEU A 545 4.57 35.02 1.94
N LEU A 546 4.47 36.36 1.88
CA LEU A 546 4.05 37.18 3.02
C LEU A 546 2.61 36.89 3.46
N LYS A 547 1.73 36.61 2.50
CA LYS A 547 0.35 36.21 2.76
C LYS A 547 0.27 34.86 3.48
N TYR A 548 1.10 33.91 3.09
CA TYR A 548 1.09 32.54 3.63
C TYR A 548 1.84 32.41 4.96
N ALA A 549 2.91 33.18 5.16
CA ALA A 549 3.71 33.16 6.40
C ALA A 549 2.90 33.40 7.68
N SER A 550 1.77 34.12 7.57
CA SER A 550 0.88 34.42 8.70
C SER A 550 -0.21 33.37 8.94
N ASP A 551 -0.20 32.25 8.21
CA ASP A 551 -1.21 31.21 8.36
C ASP A 551 -1.02 30.46 9.70
N PRO A 552 -2.09 30.24 10.50
CA PRO A 552 -2.02 29.54 11.77
C PRO A 552 -1.44 28.13 11.66
N VAL A 553 -1.65 27.45 10.54
CA VAL A 553 -1.12 26.09 10.30
C VAL A 553 0.41 26.11 10.20
N ILE A 554 0.98 27.10 9.50
CA ILE A 554 2.44 27.28 9.44
C ILE A 554 2.97 27.49 10.86
N THR A 555 2.40 28.44 11.61
CA THR A 555 2.86 28.78 12.97
C THR A 555 2.79 27.58 13.92
N SER A 556 1.75 26.76 13.83
CA SER A 556 1.58 25.59 14.70
C SER A 556 2.55 24.45 14.40
N THR A 557 3.09 24.38 13.18
CA THR A 557 3.96 23.28 12.72
C THR A 557 5.44 23.63 12.72
N LEU A 558 5.81 24.89 12.97
CA LEU A 558 7.20 25.34 13.03
C LEU A 558 8.02 24.77 14.20
N GLY A 559 7.35 24.45 15.32
CA GLY A 559 8.06 24.08 16.54
C GLY A 559 8.97 25.21 17.03
N ARG A 560 10.27 24.93 17.14
CA ARG A 560 11.32 25.92 17.53
C ARG A 560 12.05 26.53 16.32
N ALA A 561 11.76 26.06 15.11
CA ALA A 561 12.46 26.49 13.91
C ALA A 561 12.10 27.93 13.50
N GLN A 562 13.07 28.67 12.99
CA GLN A 562 12.86 30.00 12.40
C GLN A 562 12.36 29.85 10.96
N LEU A 563 11.21 30.43 10.64
CA LEU A 563 10.69 30.44 9.28
C LEU A 563 11.48 31.42 8.39
N ARG A 564 11.90 30.96 7.22
CA ARG A 564 12.48 31.77 6.14
C ARG A 564 11.60 31.71 4.90
N LEU A 565 11.46 32.84 4.23
CA LEU A 565 10.67 32.98 3.00
C LEU A 565 11.62 33.11 1.83
N ILE A 566 11.58 32.17 0.88
CA ILE A 566 12.51 32.15 -0.24
C ILE A 566 11.76 32.09 -1.58
N THR A 567 12.27 32.86 -2.52
CA THR A 567 11.82 32.88 -3.92
C THR A 567 12.93 32.37 -4.82
N ILE A 568 12.58 31.47 -5.73
CA ILE A 568 13.51 30.95 -6.74
C ILE A 568 12.88 31.15 -8.12
N VAL A 569 13.64 31.76 -9.04
CA VAL A 569 13.16 32.03 -10.39
C VAL A 569 14.04 31.34 -11.43
N PHE A 570 13.39 30.60 -12.32
CA PHE A 570 14.02 29.96 -13.47
C PHE A 570 13.63 30.63 -14.76
N ARG A 571 14.63 30.80 -15.67
CA ARG A 571 14.43 31.20 -17.07
C ARG A 571 14.74 29.99 -17.95
N GLY A 572 13.69 29.32 -18.46
CA GLY A 572 13.87 28.01 -19.05
C GLY A 572 14.40 27.02 -17.99
N TRP A 573 15.63 26.52 -18.19
CA TRP A 573 16.31 25.66 -17.21
C TRP A 573 17.34 26.37 -16.34
N GLU A 574 17.64 27.64 -16.60
CA GLU A 574 18.65 28.41 -15.87
C GLU A 574 18.06 29.02 -14.60
N LEU A 575 18.74 28.85 -13.50
CA LEU A 575 18.42 29.53 -12.24
C LEU A 575 18.91 30.99 -12.33
N VAL A 576 17.99 31.95 -12.38
CA VAL A 576 18.32 33.36 -12.57
C VAL A 576 18.22 34.21 -11.32
N GLU A 577 17.44 33.76 -10.32
CA GLU A 577 17.30 34.52 -9.07
C GLU A 577 17.04 33.62 -7.89
N MET A 578 17.68 33.92 -6.75
CA MET A 578 17.44 33.33 -5.43
C MET A 578 17.35 34.42 -4.37
N LYS A 579 16.18 34.62 -3.82
CA LYS A 579 15.91 35.75 -2.91
C LYS A 579 15.29 35.28 -1.60
N GLU A 580 15.73 35.86 -0.50
CA GLU A 580 15.14 35.69 0.82
C GLU A 580 14.39 36.97 1.21
N GLU A 581 13.13 36.83 1.60
CA GLU A 581 12.28 37.94 2.00
C GLU A 581 12.30 38.10 3.53
N SER A 582 12.45 39.36 3.94
CA SER A 582 12.44 39.67 5.37
C SER A 582 11.01 39.64 5.92
N ILE A 583 10.75 38.84 6.94
CA ILE A 583 9.52 38.92 7.74
C ILE A 583 9.72 40.16 8.66
N LYS A 584 9.05 41.26 8.38
CA LYS A 584 8.92 42.33 9.37
C LYS A 584 7.93 41.82 10.43
N MET A 585 8.46 41.34 11.56
CA MET A 585 7.65 41.08 12.76
C MET A 585 7.08 42.37 13.30
#